data_7df43faeecbdbfe37bcdd2f1e4d71bcf
#
_entry.id   7df43faeecbdbfe37bcdd2f1e4d71bcf
#
_cell.length_a   1.000
_cell.length_b   1.000
_cell.length_c   1.000
_cell.angle_alpha   90.00
_cell.angle_beta   90.00
_cell.angle_gamma   90.00
#
_symmetry.space_group_name_H-M   'P 1'
#
loop_
_entity.id
_entity.type
_entity.pdbx_description
1 polymer ?
#
loop_
_entity_poly.entity_id
_entity_poly.type
_entity_poly.pdbx_seq_one_letter_code
_entity_poly.pdbx_strand_id
1 'polypeptide(L)'
;MSKKSLKINELVDIEKLYSFEEALGLFQEVKSNKFDESVDIAINLGIDTGKSDQNVRGSVTLPNSLGKQVTVAAFADGDQANEAKEAGAEFIGMDELAEQFKKGEVTVDVVVATQAFMKVVGQLGQVLGPKGLMPNPKSGTVTDKIGAHAVKNAK
;
A
#
# COMPACT_ATOMS: atom_id res chain seq x y z
N MET A 1 29.84 22.28 10.00
CA MET A 1 29.42 21.32 8.95
C MET A 1 30.18 20.02 9.11
N SER A 2 29.55 18.88 8.87
CA SER A 2 30.25 17.58 8.90
C SER A 2 31.12 17.43 7.63
N LYS A 3 32.16 16.58 7.69
CA LYS A 3 32.99 16.27 6.51
C LYS A 3 32.17 15.70 5.34
N LYS A 4 31.09 14.94 5.64
CA LYS A 4 30.17 14.41 4.63
C LYS A 4 29.37 15.55 3.97
N SER A 5 28.91 16.53 4.75
CA SER A 5 28.15 17.67 4.24
C SER A 5 28.99 18.56 3.31
N LEU A 6 30.26 18.75 3.62
CA LEU A 6 31.18 19.50 2.75
C LEU A 6 31.37 18.80 1.40
N LYS A 7 31.60 17.47 1.45
CA LYS A 7 31.72 16.66 0.23
C LYS A 7 30.47 16.69 -0.65
N ILE A 8 29.29 16.67 -0.03
CA ILE A 8 28.03 16.77 -0.76
C ILE A 8 27.91 18.12 -1.48
N ASN A 9 28.22 19.20 -0.76
CA ASN A 9 28.14 20.56 -1.33
C ASN A 9 29.15 20.81 -2.48
N GLU A 10 30.26 20.08 -2.48
CA GLU A 10 31.23 20.14 -3.60
C GLU A 10 30.76 19.35 -4.82
N LEU A 11 30.01 18.27 -4.63
CA LEU A 11 29.57 17.39 -5.71
C LEU A 11 28.22 17.78 -6.30
N VAL A 12 27.34 18.37 -5.49
CA VAL A 12 25.96 18.68 -5.87
C VAL A 12 25.77 20.19 -6.00
N ASP A 13 25.43 20.64 -7.18
CA ASP A 13 25.00 22.01 -7.43
C ASP A 13 23.48 22.10 -7.19
N ILE A 14 23.07 22.91 -6.21
CA ILE A 14 21.67 23.04 -5.79
C ILE A 14 20.81 23.74 -6.86
N GLU A 15 21.42 24.57 -7.73
CA GLU A 15 20.71 25.29 -8.79
C GLU A 15 20.54 24.47 -10.06
N LYS A 16 21.30 23.36 -10.21
CA LYS A 16 21.25 22.51 -11.39
C LYS A 16 20.12 21.50 -11.31
N LEU A 17 19.38 21.35 -12.40
CA LEU A 17 18.43 20.25 -12.57
C LEU A 17 19.19 19.01 -13.09
N TYR A 18 19.11 17.93 -12.33
CA TYR A 18 19.73 16.66 -12.67
C TYR A 18 18.70 15.71 -13.30
N SER A 19 19.12 14.90 -14.23
CA SER A 19 18.33 13.76 -14.68
C SER A 19 18.27 12.70 -13.58
N PHE A 20 17.30 11.78 -13.66
CA PHE A 20 17.16 10.71 -12.67
C PHE A 20 18.40 9.82 -12.57
N GLU A 21 19.02 9.51 -13.72
CA GLU A 21 20.23 8.69 -13.78
C GLU A 21 21.45 9.41 -13.19
N GLU A 22 21.62 10.71 -13.49
CA GLU A 22 22.69 11.52 -12.90
C GLU A 22 22.51 11.63 -11.37
N ALA A 23 21.28 11.84 -10.89
CA ALA A 23 21.00 11.91 -9.45
C ALA A 23 21.36 10.60 -8.74
N LEU A 24 20.99 9.44 -9.32
CA LEU A 24 21.36 8.14 -8.77
C LEU A 24 22.88 7.92 -8.75
N GLY A 25 23.59 8.39 -9.78
CA GLY A 25 25.05 8.35 -9.81
C GLY A 25 25.67 9.13 -8.66
N LEU A 26 25.20 10.35 -8.42
CA LEU A 26 25.63 11.19 -7.30
C LEU A 26 25.34 10.54 -5.93
N PHE A 27 24.19 9.87 -5.78
CA PHE A 27 23.90 9.12 -4.57
C PHE A 27 24.92 8.02 -4.31
N GLN A 28 25.34 7.30 -5.36
CA GLN A 28 26.34 6.24 -5.21
C GLN A 28 27.70 6.77 -4.76
N GLU A 29 28.11 7.96 -5.23
CA GLU A 29 29.36 8.60 -4.85
C GLU A 29 29.35 9.13 -3.40
N VAL A 30 28.19 9.58 -2.93
CA VAL A 30 28.02 10.14 -1.59
C VAL A 30 27.71 9.08 -0.56
N LYS A 31 27.26 7.89 -1.00
CA LYS A 31 26.87 6.75 -0.17
C LYS A 31 27.88 6.45 0.94
N SER A 32 27.37 6.17 2.12
CA SER A 32 28.15 5.66 3.23
C SER A 32 28.25 4.14 3.16
N ASN A 33 29.44 3.59 3.16
CA ASN A 33 29.64 2.13 3.19
C ASN A 33 29.27 1.47 4.55
N LYS A 34 28.85 2.28 5.53
CA LYS A 34 28.55 1.79 6.90
C LYS A 34 27.06 1.52 7.11
N PHE A 35 26.18 2.02 6.26
CA PHE A 35 24.73 1.95 6.44
C PHE A 35 24.06 1.63 5.12
N ASP A 36 22.95 0.91 5.16
CA ASP A 36 22.01 0.81 4.06
C ASP A 36 21.18 2.09 4.06
N GLU A 37 21.35 2.90 3.02
CA GLU A 37 20.68 4.18 2.88
C GLU A 37 19.42 4.02 2.01
N SER A 38 18.31 4.65 2.42
CA SER A 38 17.08 4.72 1.65
C SER A 38 17.02 5.99 0.83
N VAL A 39 16.37 5.92 -0.33
CA VAL A 39 16.13 7.08 -1.20
C VAL A 39 14.63 7.36 -1.21
N ASP A 40 14.25 8.56 -0.80
CA ASP A 40 12.88 9.03 -0.82
C ASP A 40 12.68 10.01 -1.98
N ILE A 41 11.56 9.87 -2.69
CA ILE A 41 11.21 10.73 -3.81
C ILE A 41 9.93 11.48 -3.48
N ALA A 42 9.96 12.79 -3.59
CA ALA A 42 8.78 13.66 -3.49
C ALA A 42 8.54 14.35 -4.84
N ILE A 43 7.33 14.18 -5.38
CA ILE A 43 6.95 14.73 -6.69
C ILE A 43 5.81 15.72 -6.52
N ASN A 44 6.02 16.95 -7.00
CA ASN A 44 4.95 17.93 -7.11
C ASN A 44 4.21 17.72 -8.43
N LEU A 45 2.99 17.19 -8.36
CA LEU A 45 2.20 16.84 -9.54
C LEU A 45 1.61 18.05 -10.28
N GLY A 46 1.60 19.24 -9.67
CA GLY A 46 0.99 20.43 -10.27
C GLY A 46 -0.52 20.36 -10.45
N ILE A 47 -1.20 19.52 -9.64
CA ILE A 47 -2.66 19.34 -9.68
C ILE A 47 -3.37 20.26 -8.68
N ASP A 48 -4.62 20.63 -9.00
CA ASP A 48 -5.51 21.32 -8.09
C ASP A 48 -6.37 20.29 -7.34
N THR A 49 -6.08 20.07 -6.07
CA THR A 49 -6.78 19.09 -5.23
C THR A 49 -8.24 19.45 -4.93
N GLY A 50 -8.64 20.71 -5.16
CA GLY A 50 -10.03 21.15 -5.03
C GLY A 50 -10.92 20.66 -6.18
N LYS A 51 -10.33 20.25 -7.30
CA LYS A 51 -11.05 19.74 -8.47
C LYS A 51 -11.11 18.22 -8.46
N SER A 52 -12.31 17.67 -8.46
CA SER A 52 -12.54 16.23 -8.41
C SER A 52 -12.02 15.45 -9.63
N ASP A 53 -11.93 16.10 -10.79
CA ASP A 53 -11.38 15.57 -12.02
C ASP A 53 -9.84 15.44 -12.02
N GLN A 54 -9.16 16.21 -11.17
CA GLN A 54 -7.71 16.16 -11.01
C GLN A 54 -7.25 15.27 -9.85
N ASN A 55 -8.17 14.61 -9.18
CA ASN A 55 -7.86 13.76 -8.05
C ASN A 55 -7.22 12.43 -8.52
N VAL A 56 -5.97 12.21 -8.16
CA VAL A 56 -5.23 11.00 -8.51
C VAL A 56 -5.39 9.95 -7.43
N ARG A 57 -5.96 8.80 -7.80
CA ARG A 57 -6.07 7.63 -6.93
C ARG A 57 -5.82 6.36 -7.74
N GLY A 58 -4.89 5.54 -7.28
CA GLY A 58 -4.56 4.28 -7.93
C GLY A 58 -3.81 3.35 -7.00
N SER A 59 -3.56 2.15 -7.47
CA SER A 59 -2.69 1.17 -6.83
C SER A 59 -1.68 0.65 -7.85
N VAL A 60 -0.50 0.30 -7.39
CA VAL A 60 0.56 -0.28 -8.20
C VAL A 60 1.20 -1.43 -7.44
N THR A 61 1.46 -2.52 -8.14
CA THR A 61 2.18 -3.67 -7.55
C THR A 61 3.67 -3.38 -7.61
N LEU A 62 4.33 -3.44 -6.46
CA LEU A 62 5.77 -3.21 -6.38
C LEU A 62 6.53 -4.46 -6.87
N PRO A 63 7.65 -4.29 -7.58
CA PRO A 63 8.46 -5.40 -8.07
C PRO A 63 9.16 -6.17 -6.93
N ASN A 64 9.45 -5.49 -5.84
CA ASN A 64 10.09 -6.07 -4.66
C ASN A 64 9.19 -5.91 -3.44
N SER A 65 9.15 -6.93 -2.61
CA SER A 65 8.40 -6.90 -1.36
C SER A 65 9.01 -5.89 -0.39
N LEU A 66 8.16 -5.20 0.36
CA LEU A 66 8.58 -4.24 1.38
C LEU A 66 9.16 -4.90 2.64
N GLY A 67 9.16 -6.24 2.72
CA GLY A 67 9.60 -6.98 3.90
C GLY A 67 8.67 -6.85 5.12
N LYS A 68 7.58 -6.09 5.01
CA LYS A 68 6.57 -5.97 6.06
C LYS A 68 5.60 -7.14 5.96
N GLN A 69 5.33 -7.82 7.06
CA GLN A 69 4.24 -8.78 7.12
C GLN A 69 2.92 -8.02 7.18
N VAL A 70 2.12 -8.18 6.14
CA VAL A 70 0.81 -7.54 5.99
C VAL A 70 -0.27 -8.53 6.40
N THR A 71 -1.06 -8.16 7.39
CA THR A 71 -2.21 -8.96 7.86
C THR A 71 -3.41 -8.68 6.96
N VAL A 72 -3.87 -9.72 6.26
CA VAL A 72 -4.98 -9.62 5.30
C VAL A 72 -6.23 -10.27 5.85
N ALA A 73 -7.35 -9.54 5.81
CA ALA A 73 -8.69 -10.08 6.05
C ALA A 73 -9.45 -10.23 4.73
N ALA A 74 -10.05 -11.39 4.52
CA ALA A 74 -10.82 -11.71 3.33
C ALA A 74 -12.29 -11.99 3.67
N PHE A 75 -13.21 -11.20 3.08
CA PHE A 75 -14.64 -11.46 3.12
C PHE A 75 -15.01 -12.33 1.92
N ALA A 76 -15.02 -13.64 2.16
CA ALA A 76 -15.26 -14.67 1.15
C ALA A 76 -16.07 -15.83 1.71
N ASP A 77 -16.66 -16.60 0.82
CA ASP A 77 -17.51 -17.76 1.12
C ASP A 77 -17.05 -18.99 0.32
N GLY A 78 -17.31 -20.17 0.88
CA GLY A 78 -17.12 -21.46 0.23
C GLY A 78 -15.71 -21.69 -0.31
N ASP A 79 -15.62 -22.01 -1.60
CA ASP A 79 -14.35 -22.31 -2.27
C ASP A 79 -13.39 -21.11 -2.29
N GLN A 80 -13.93 -19.89 -2.38
CA GLN A 80 -13.13 -18.67 -2.35
C GLN A 80 -12.49 -18.38 -0.99
N ALA A 81 -13.14 -18.82 0.09
CA ALA A 81 -12.56 -18.77 1.43
C ALA A 81 -11.34 -19.70 1.55
N ASN A 82 -11.42 -20.89 0.94
CA ASN A 82 -10.31 -21.83 0.91
C ASN A 82 -9.14 -21.28 0.08
N GLU A 83 -9.41 -20.71 -1.10
CA GLU A 83 -8.39 -20.07 -1.94
C GLU A 83 -7.73 -18.87 -1.22
N ALA A 84 -8.50 -18.06 -0.49
CA ALA A 84 -7.97 -16.97 0.31
C ALA A 84 -7.05 -17.46 1.43
N LYS A 85 -7.39 -18.59 2.07
CA LYS A 85 -6.58 -19.22 3.10
C LYS A 85 -5.26 -19.76 2.55
N GLU A 86 -5.32 -20.44 1.41
CA GLU A 86 -4.11 -20.93 0.72
C GLU A 86 -3.20 -19.79 0.25
N ALA A 87 -3.80 -18.63 -0.11
CA ALA A 87 -3.07 -17.43 -0.45
C ALA A 87 -2.46 -16.70 0.76
N GLY A 88 -2.80 -17.14 1.98
CA GLY A 88 -2.26 -16.64 3.23
C GLY A 88 -3.07 -15.51 3.87
N ALA A 89 -4.37 -15.39 3.61
CA ALA A 89 -5.24 -14.52 4.40
C ALA A 89 -5.35 -15.09 5.84
N GLU A 90 -5.18 -14.21 6.83
CA GLU A 90 -5.16 -14.60 8.24
C GLU A 90 -6.57 -14.64 8.83
N PHE A 91 -7.42 -13.72 8.42
CA PHE A 91 -8.81 -13.64 8.85
C PHE A 91 -9.72 -13.86 7.66
N ILE A 92 -10.58 -14.88 7.76
CA ILE A 92 -11.53 -15.22 6.69
C ILE A 92 -12.89 -15.44 7.35
N GLY A 93 -13.91 -14.84 6.79
CA GLY A 93 -15.25 -14.99 7.31
C GLY A 93 -16.24 -14.04 6.64
N MET A 94 -17.45 -14.09 7.14
CA MET A 94 -18.56 -13.24 6.68
C MET A 94 -19.05 -12.35 7.82
N ASP A 95 -20.24 -12.62 8.35
CA ASP A 95 -20.88 -11.82 9.41
C ASP A 95 -20.13 -11.90 10.73
N GLU A 96 -19.53 -13.06 11.05
CA GLU A 96 -18.71 -13.25 12.25
C GLU A 96 -17.49 -12.32 12.25
N LEU A 97 -16.80 -12.26 11.10
CA LEU A 97 -15.65 -11.36 10.92
C LEU A 97 -16.10 -9.90 11.00
N ALA A 98 -17.28 -9.58 10.45
CA ALA A 98 -17.85 -8.24 10.54
C ALA A 98 -18.14 -7.82 11.99
N GLU A 99 -18.63 -8.72 12.81
CA GLU A 99 -18.84 -8.46 14.25
C GLU A 99 -17.54 -8.24 15.01
N GLN A 100 -16.49 -9.02 14.71
CA GLN A 100 -15.18 -8.85 15.31
C GLN A 100 -14.56 -7.48 14.95
N PHE A 101 -14.75 -7.02 13.71
CA PHE A 101 -14.36 -5.65 13.32
C PHE A 101 -15.14 -4.57 14.08
N LYS A 102 -16.45 -4.74 14.29
CA LYS A 102 -17.27 -3.82 15.09
C LYS A 102 -16.82 -3.74 16.54
N LYS A 103 -16.42 -4.87 17.11
CA LYS A 103 -15.89 -4.96 18.49
C LYS A 103 -14.45 -4.44 18.59
N GLY A 104 -13.77 -4.27 17.49
CA GLY A 104 -12.36 -3.83 17.47
C GLY A 104 -11.34 -4.90 17.87
N GLU A 105 -11.75 -6.16 17.88
CA GLU A 105 -10.93 -7.31 18.28
C GLU A 105 -9.89 -7.68 17.19
N VAL A 106 -10.15 -7.29 15.94
CA VAL A 106 -9.30 -7.61 14.77
C VAL A 106 -8.61 -6.36 14.26
N THR A 107 -7.29 -6.43 14.19
CA THR A 107 -6.46 -5.41 13.55
C THR A 107 -5.83 -6.01 12.30
N VAL A 108 -6.09 -5.38 11.15
CA VAL A 108 -5.56 -5.81 9.85
C VAL A 108 -5.00 -4.61 9.10
N ASP A 109 -4.10 -4.87 8.18
CA ASP A 109 -3.51 -3.86 7.31
C ASP A 109 -4.29 -3.71 6.01
N VAL A 110 -4.90 -4.79 5.51
CA VAL A 110 -5.67 -4.79 4.25
C VAL A 110 -6.93 -5.64 4.39
N VAL A 111 -8.03 -5.15 3.81
CA VAL A 111 -9.29 -5.89 3.70
C VAL A 111 -9.60 -6.13 2.23
N VAL A 112 -9.83 -7.40 1.88
CA VAL A 112 -10.23 -7.85 0.54
C VAL A 112 -11.65 -8.39 0.62
N ALA A 113 -12.48 -8.07 -0.34
CA ALA A 113 -13.86 -8.53 -0.38
C ALA A 113 -14.31 -8.91 -1.78
N THR A 114 -15.23 -9.87 -1.90
CA THR A 114 -15.94 -10.08 -3.14
C THR A 114 -17.06 -9.05 -3.31
N GLN A 115 -17.51 -8.84 -4.55
CA GLN A 115 -18.64 -7.94 -4.82
C GLN A 115 -19.91 -8.36 -4.06
N ALA A 116 -20.14 -9.67 -3.89
CA ALA A 116 -21.28 -10.19 -3.16
C ALA A 116 -21.33 -9.71 -1.71
N PHE A 117 -20.17 -9.62 -1.05
CA PHE A 117 -20.07 -9.23 0.36
C PHE A 117 -19.86 -7.72 0.58
N MET A 118 -19.84 -6.92 -0.48
CA MET A 118 -19.75 -5.46 -0.35
C MET A 118 -20.92 -4.85 0.46
N LYS A 119 -22.10 -5.51 0.49
CA LYS A 119 -23.21 -5.07 1.34
C LYS A 119 -22.88 -5.19 2.82
N VAL A 120 -22.24 -6.28 3.22
CA VAL A 120 -21.81 -6.52 4.62
C VAL A 120 -20.68 -5.56 4.98
N VAL A 121 -19.67 -5.46 4.11
CA VAL A 121 -18.54 -4.55 4.29
C VAL A 121 -19.00 -3.08 4.31
N GLY A 122 -20.03 -2.72 3.56
CA GLY A 122 -20.63 -1.38 3.56
C GLY A 122 -21.16 -0.98 4.94
N GLN A 123 -21.69 -1.92 5.73
CA GLN A 123 -22.12 -1.66 7.12
C GLN A 123 -20.93 -1.38 8.06
N LEU A 124 -19.74 -1.84 7.69
CA LEU A 124 -18.50 -1.58 8.41
C LEU A 124 -17.81 -0.26 8.00
N GLY A 125 -18.42 0.50 7.09
CA GLY A 125 -17.86 1.75 6.58
C GLY A 125 -17.49 2.75 7.66
N GLN A 126 -18.25 2.79 8.77
CA GLN A 126 -17.95 3.66 9.92
C GLN A 126 -16.68 3.24 10.68
N VAL A 127 -16.32 1.96 10.63
CA VAL A 127 -15.14 1.41 11.31
C VAL A 127 -13.94 1.35 10.37
N LEU A 128 -14.15 0.88 9.15
CA LEU A 128 -13.08 0.69 8.15
C LEU A 128 -12.71 1.99 7.41
N GLY A 129 -13.68 2.89 7.24
CA GLY A 129 -13.47 4.16 6.53
C GLY A 129 -12.39 5.05 7.15
N PRO A 130 -12.48 5.40 8.45
CA PRO A 130 -11.46 6.23 9.11
C PRO A 130 -10.06 5.59 9.13
N LYS A 131 -10.00 4.26 9.13
CA LYS A 131 -8.74 3.48 9.08
C LYS A 131 -8.16 3.35 7.66
N GLY A 132 -8.90 3.80 6.63
CA GLY A 132 -8.47 3.64 5.23
C GLY A 132 -8.53 2.20 4.72
N LEU A 133 -9.18 1.28 5.44
CA LEU A 133 -9.23 -0.16 5.16
C LEU A 133 -10.44 -0.56 4.31
N MET A 134 -11.25 0.40 3.88
CA MET A 134 -12.44 0.13 3.06
C MET A 134 -12.05 -0.44 1.71
N PRO A 135 -12.50 -1.65 1.34
CA PRO A 135 -12.23 -2.23 0.04
C PRO A 135 -12.75 -1.36 -1.10
N ASN A 136 -11.98 -1.24 -2.16
CA ASN A 136 -12.33 -0.43 -3.31
C ASN A 136 -11.97 -1.15 -4.62
N PRO A 137 -12.87 -1.18 -5.63
CA PRO A 137 -12.57 -1.77 -6.94
C PRO A 137 -11.35 -1.13 -7.63
N LYS A 138 -11.16 0.19 -7.44
CA LYS A 138 -10.03 0.92 -8.05
C LYS A 138 -8.67 0.55 -7.47
N SER A 139 -8.64 0.04 -6.23
CA SER A 139 -7.42 -0.44 -5.58
C SER A 139 -7.23 -1.95 -5.71
N GLY A 140 -8.08 -2.64 -6.48
CA GLY A 140 -7.98 -4.09 -6.68
C GLY A 140 -8.32 -4.94 -5.44
N THR A 141 -8.84 -4.33 -4.37
CA THR A 141 -9.24 -5.02 -3.14
C THR A 141 -10.67 -5.54 -3.17
N VAL A 142 -11.42 -5.21 -4.22
CA VAL A 142 -12.73 -5.80 -4.51
C VAL A 142 -12.63 -6.56 -5.84
N THR A 143 -12.85 -7.86 -5.79
CA THR A 143 -12.79 -8.74 -6.98
C THR A 143 -13.97 -9.69 -7.00
N ASP A 144 -14.38 -10.14 -8.19
CA ASP A 144 -15.44 -11.15 -8.32
C ASP A 144 -15.00 -12.53 -7.85
N LYS A 145 -13.69 -12.79 -7.92
CA LYS A 145 -13.04 -13.99 -7.38
C LYS A 145 -11.90 -13.56 -6.49
N ILE A 146 -12.01 -13.83 -5.19
CA ILE A 146 -10.88 -13.73 -4.28
C ILE A 146 -9.98 -14.93 -4.52
N GLY A 147 -9.35 -14.97 -5.70
CA GLY A 147 -8.30 -15.93 -5.93
C GLY A 147 -7.01 -15.51 -5.24
N ALA A 148 -6.03 -16.41 -5.25
CA ALA A 148 -4.69 -16.18 -4.73
C ALA A 148 -4.05 -14.84 -5.16
N HIS A 149 -4.53 -14.25 -6.26
CA HIS A 149 -4.03 -13.00 -6.83
C HIS A 149 -4.32 -11.77 -5.96
N ALA A 150 -5.55 -11.60 -5.48
CA ALA A 150 -5.93 -10.42 -4.70
C ALA A 150 -5.23 -10.37 -3.34
N VAL A 151 -5.10 -11.52 -2.68
CA VAL A 151 -4.39 -11.65 -1.40
C VAL A 151 -2.88 -11.52 -1.59
N LYS A 152 -2.31 -12.12 -2.64
CA LYS A 152 -0.88 -12.01 -2.95
C LYS A 152 -0.46 -10.59 -3.35
N ASN A 153 -1.32 -9.86 -4.06
CA ASN A 153 -1.03 -8.46 -4.41
C ASN A 153 -1.17 -7.52 -3.22
N ALA A 154 -1.90 -7.93 -2.18
CA ALA A 154 -2.06 -7.18 -0.93
C ALA A 154 -0.92 -7.42 0.06
N LYS A 155 -0.22 -8.54 -0.04
CA LYS A 155 1.01 -8.90 0.71
C LYS A 155 2.26 -8.43 0.01
#